data_ea891698494ec681ec61b00c97e0ccb4
#
_entry.id   ea891698494ec681ec61b00c97e0ccb4
#
_cell.length_a   1.000
_cell.length_b   1.000
_cell.length_c   1.000
_cell.angle_alpha   90.00
_cell.angle_beta   90.00
_cell.angle_gamma   90.00
#
_symmetry.space_group_name_H-M   'P 1'
#
loop_
_entity.id
_entity.type
_entity.pdbx_description
1 polymer ?
#
loop_
_entity_poly.entity_id
_entity_poly.type
_entity_poly.pdbx_seq_one_letter_code
_entity_poly.pdbx_strand_id
1 'polypeptide(L)'
;MRFYTNVQMVGDHFLVRGYENGRHFATREKFYPTLFVPSNKKSKYKTLEGEYVEPVEPGTVRDCRDFIKKYEGVDNFKIYGNDRYIYQYISEMYPEEEIKFDTSKIKIATLDIEVASENGFPDVESAAEEVLLITIQDYATKQIRTWGRGPFNNKQKNVSYKSFRTEHELLNDFINWWMIEDNTPEVVTGWNSELYDIPYLVRRIDRILGEKLMKRMSPWGLVTERETFIAGRKHISYDVGGVTQLDYLNLYKKFTYKAQESYRLDYIASVELGQKKLDHLRS
;
A
#
# COMPACT_ATOMS: atom_id res chain seq x y z
N MET A 1 -9.25 15.86 -16.43
CA MET A 1 -8.60 14.53 -16.31
C MET A 1 -8.87 13.98 -14.92
N ARG A 2 -9.36 12.74 -14.84
CA ARG A 2 -9.61 12.01 -13.59
C ARG A 2 -8.85 10.69 -13.64
N PHE A 3 -8.13 10.34 -12.58
CA PHE A 3 -7.46 9.04 -12.42
C PHE A 3 -7.42 8.63 -10.96
N TYR A 4 -7.38 7.33 -10.72
CA TYR A 4 -7.24 6.78 -9.37
C TYR A 4 -5.77 6.47 -9.06
N THR A 5 -5.40 6.52 -7.78
CA THR A 5 -4.11 6.05 -7.26
C THR A 5 -4.28 4.81 -6.39
N ASN A 6 -5.46 4.62 -5.82
CA ASN A 6 -5.81 3.43 -5.06
C ASN A 6 -7.32 3.17 -5.14
N VAL A 7 -7.69 1.90 -5.30
CA VAL A 7 -9.08 1.43 -5.20
C VAL A 7 -9.10 0.20 -4.30
N GLN A 8 -9.84 0.27 -3.21
CA GLN A 8 -9.98 -0.82 -2.27
C GLN A 8 -11.46 -1.08 -1.97
N MET A 9 -11.84 -2.34 -1.87
CA MET A 9 -13.21 -2.72 -1.52
C MET A 9 -13.28 -3.17 -0.06
N VAL A 10 -14.22 -2.60 0.69
CA VAL A 10 -14.51 -2.98 2.09
C VAL A 10 -16.00 -3.20 2.25
N GLY A 11 -16.40 -4.46 2.38
CA GLY A 11 -17.81 -4.85 2.34
C GLY A 11 -18.42 -4.47 0.99
N ASP A 12 -19.46 -3.64 1.01
CA ASP A 12 -20.17 -3.13 -0.17
C ASP A 12 -19.71 -1.74 -0.61
N HIS A 13 -18.64 -1.24 -0.02
CA HIS A 13 -18.12 0.09 -0.33
C HIS A 13 -16.79 0.01 -1.05
N PHE A 14 -16.62 0.91 -2.00
CA PHE A 14 -15.37 1.17 -2.69
C PHE A 14 -14.73 2.44 -2.13
N LEU A 15 -13.51 2.30 -1.66
CA LEU A 15 -12.68 3.38 -1.15
C LEU A 15 -11.71 3.75 -2.25
N VAL A 16 -11.79 4.98 -2.72
CA VAL A 16 -11.05 5.43 -3.91
C VAL A 16 -10.25 6.67 -3.58
N ARG A 17 -8.96 6.63 -3.86
CA ARG A 17 -8.09 7.81 -3.88
C ARG A 17 -7.66 8.10 -5.30
N GLY A 18 -7.45 9.36 -5.59
CA GLY A 18 -7.00 9.78 -6.91
C GLY A 18 -6.98 11.29 -7.09
N TYR A 19 -6.97 11.69 -8.34
CA TYR A 19 -6.95 13.10 -8.72
C TYR A 19 -8.03 13.37 -9.76
N GLU A 20 -8.72 14.49 -9.60
CA GLU A 20 -9.66 15.03 -10.58
C GLU A 20 -9.36 16.51 -10.82
N ASN A 21 -9.06 16.85 -12.09
CA ASN A 21 -8.68 18.20 -12.50
C ASN A 21 -7.52 18.78 -11.64
N GLY A 22 -6.56 17.92 -11.31
CA GLY A 22 -5.38 18.29 -10.52
C GLY A 22 -5.60 18.40 -9.01
N ARG A 23 -6.83 18.15 -8.52
CA ARG A 23 -7.16 18.13 -7.09
C ARG A 23 -7.24 16.70 -6.59
N HIS A 24 -6.65 16.45 -5.43
CA HIS A 24 -6.75 15.16 -4.74
C HIS A 24 -8.19 14.90 -4.29
N PHE A 25 -8.62 13.66 -4.33
CA PHE A 25 -9.85 13.20 -3.73
C PHE A 25 -9.67 11.86 -3.01
N ALA A 26 -10.45 11.65 -1.96
CA ALA A 26 -10.61 10.38 -1.26
C ALA A 26 -12.09 10.18 -0.99
N THR A 27 -12.70 9.18 -1.63
CA THR A 27 -14.14 8.93 -1.57
C THR A 27 -14.46 7.55 -1.02
N ARG A 28 -15.67 7.41 -0.48
CA ARG A 28 -16.28 6.14 -0.11
C ARG A 28 -17.61 6.04 -0.82
N GLU A 29 -17.70 5.12 -1.78
CA GLU A 29 -18.83 4.99 -2.70
C GLU A 29 -19.45 3.60 -2.59
N LYS A 30 -20.75 3.51 -2.86
CA LYS A 30 -21.42 2.24 -3.14
C LYS A 30 -21.32 1.96 -4.63
N PHE A 31 -21.18 0.70 -4.96
CA PHE A 31 -21.18 0.23 -6.34
C PHE A 31 -22.08 -0.98 -6.44
N TYR A 32 -22.83 -1.06 -7.54
CA TYR A 32 -23.79 -2.11 -7.83
C TYR A 32 -23.31 -2.88 -9.05
N PRO A 33 -22.63 -4.03 -8.84
CA PRO A 33 -22.03 -4.77 -9.94
C PRO A 33 -23.07 -5.35 -10.88
N THR A 34 -22.75 -5.38 -12.17
CA THR A 34 -23.52 -6.07 -13.20
C THR A 34 -23.01 -7.50 -13.38
N LEU A 35 -23.91 -8.45 -13.32
CA LEU A 35 -23.69 -9.85 -13.71
C LEU A 35 -24.44 -10.13 -15.00
N PHE A 36 -24.21 -11.30 -15.60
CA PHE A 36 -24.89 -11.70 -16.81
C PHE A 36 -25.44 -13.11 -16.67
N VAL A 37 -26.61 -13.33 -17.22
CA VAL A 37 -27.30 -14.63 -17.25
C VAL A 37 -27.59 -15.04 -18.69
N PRO A 38 -27.74 -16.36 -19.00
CA PRO A 38 -28.08 -16.83 -20.34
C PRO A 38 -29.36 -16.19 -20.85
N SER A 39 -29.37 -15.82 -22.13
CA SER A 39 -30.55 -15.26 -22.79
C SER A 39 -30.93 -16.07 -24.02
N ASN A 40 -32.20 -16.45 -24.11
CA ASN A 40 -32.76 -17.10 -25.30
C ASN A 40 -33.05 -16.09 -26.43
N LYS A 41 -32.89 -14.79 -26.17
CA LYS A 41 -33.10 -13.72 -27.14
C LYS A 41 -31.77 -13.15 -27.62
N LYS A 42 -31.76 -12.63 -28.83
CA LYS A 42 -30.62 -11.89 -29.35
C LYS A 42 -30.33 -10.68 -28.47
N SER A 43 -29.12 -10.63 -27.93
CA SER A 43 -28.61 -9.54 -27.07
C SER A 43 -27.36 -8.91 -27.71
N LYS A 44 -27.03 -7.70 -27.27
CA LYS A 44 -25.75 -7.07 -27.61
C LYS A 44 -24.57 -7.71 -26.90
N TYR A 45 -24.83 -8.45 -25.82
CA TYR A 45 -23.81 -9.13 -25.03
C TYR A 45 -23.75 -10.60 -25.39
N LYS A 46 -22.51 -11.11 -25.43
CA LYS A 46 -22.23 -12.53 -25.71
C LYS A 46 -21.11 -13.01 -24.78
N THR A 47 -21.14 -14.31 -24.51
CA THR A 47 -19.97 -15.00 -23.92
C THR A 47 -18.83 -15.08 -24.92
N LEU A 48 -17.67 -15.54 -24.48
CA LEU A 48 -16.51 -15.80 -25.37
C LEU A 48 -16.82 -16.89 -26.41
N GLU A 49 -17.74 -17.81 -26.08
CA GLU A 49 -18.20 -18.89 -26.94
C GLU A 49 -19.30 -18.42 -27.94
N GLY A 50 -19.77 -17.16 -27.80
CA GLY A 50 -20.75 -16.56 -28.70
C GLY A 50 -22.21 -16.71 -28.28
N GLU A 51 -22.48 -17.29 -27.11
CA GLU A 51 -23.83 -17.41 -26.53
C GLU A 51 -24.38 -16.05 -26.09
N TYR A 52 -25.67 -15.83 -26.29
CA TYR A 52 -26.27 -14.57 -25.84
C TYR A 52 -26.52 -14.56 -24.36
N VAL A 53 -26.17 -13.44 -23.74
CA VAL A 53 -26.38 -13.17 -22.31
C VAL A 53 -27.09 -11.82 -22.14
N GLU A 54 -27.82 -11.68 -21.04
CA GLU A 54 -28.44 -10.41 -20.65
C GLU A 54 -27.96 -9.95 -19.28
N PRO A 55 -27.81 -8.62 -19.06
CA PRO A 55 -27.33 -8.10 -17.79
C PRO A 55 -28.38 -8.28 -16.70
N VAL A 56 -27.92 -8.50 -15.47
CA VAL A 56 -28.68 -8.52 -14.24
C VAL A 56 -27.93 -7.77 -13.16
N GLU A 57 -28.63 -6.95 -12.41
CA GLU A 57 -28.11 -6.17 -11.28
C GLU A 57 -28.77 -6.65 -9.99
N PRO A 58 -28.22 -7.67 -9.32
CA PRO A 58 -28.81 -8.21 -8.08
C PRO A 58 -28.83 -7.20 -6.93
N GLY A 59 -27.96 -6.19 -6.97
CA GLY A 59 -27.82 -5.17 -5.94
C GLY A 59 -26.38 -4.91 -5.56
N THR A 60 -26.09 -4.88 -4.24
CA THR A 60 -24.74 -4.65 -3.71
C THR A 60 -23.79 -5.81 -4.04
N VAL A 61 -22.50 -5.66 -3.73
CA VAL A 61 -21.52 -6.74 -3.85
C VAL A 61 -21.95 -8.00 -3.08
N ARG A 62 -22.57 -7.82 -1.91
CA ARG A 62 -23.12 -8.94 -1.13
C ARG A 62 -24.26 -9.62 -1.89
N ASP A 63 -25.21 -8.83 -2.40
CA ASP A 63 -26.35 -9.36 -3.15
C ASP A 63 -25.90 -10.12 -4.40
N CYS A 64 -24.87 -9.64 -5.08
CA CYS A 64 -24.25 -10.33 -6.22
C CYS A 64 -23.63 -11.67 -5.82
N ARG A 65 -22.91 -11.73 -4.70
CA ARG A 65 -22.34 -12.98 -4.17
C ARG A 65 -23.42 -13.98 -3.76
N ASP A 66 -24.47 -13.50 -3.09
CA ASP A 66 -25.62 -14.32 -2.69
C ASP A 66 -26.38 -14.83 -3.91
N PHE A 67 -26.51 -13.98 -4.95
CA PHE A 67 -27.10 -14.38 -6.23
C PHE A 67 -26.28 -15.47 -6.92
N ILE A 68 -24.97 -15.34 -7.02
CA ILE A 68 -24.09 -16.38 -7.59
C ILE A 68 -24.25 -17.69 -6.80
N LYS A 69 -24.17 -17.63 -5.48
CA LYS A 69 -24.30 -18.80 -4.60
C LYS A 69 -25.67 -19.48 -4.73
N LYS A 70 -26.74 -18.70 -4.85
CA LYS A 70 -28.11 -19.22 -4.99
C LYS A 70 -28.30 -20.07 -6.25
N TYR A 71 -27.62 -19.72 -7.33
CA TYR A 71 -27.73 -20.39 -8.62
C TYR A 71 -26.55 -21.33 -8.93
N GLU A 72 -25.63 -21.47 -7.99
CA GLU A 72 -24.53 -22.41 -8.08
C GLU A 72 -25.06 -23.85 -8.18
N GLY A 73 -24.66 -24.56 -9.23
CA GLY A 73 -25.09 -25.94 -9.48
C GLY A 73 -26.51 -26.09 -10.10
N VAL A 74 -27.15 -25.01 -10.51
CA VAL A 74 -28.41 -25.08 -11.29
C VAL A 74 -28.07 -25.39 -12.74
N ASP A 75 -28.58 -26.52 -13.23
CA ASP A 75 -28.37 -26.95 -14.61
C ASP A 75 -28.82 -25.91 -15.63
N ASN A 76 -27.99 -25.64 -16.63
CA ASN A 76 -28.21 -24.69 -17.71
C ASN A 76 -28.42 -23.22 -17.28
N PHE A 77 -28.07 -22.89 -16.04
CA PHE A 77 -28.14 -21.51 -15.55
C PHE A 77 -26.80 -21.05 -15.00
N LYS A 78 -25.87 -20.78 -15.91
CA LYS A 78 -24.55 -20.25 -15.56
C LYS A 78 -24.60 -18.75 -15.43
N ILE A 79 -24.01 -18.22 -14.33
CA ILE A 79 -23.83 -16.78 -14.14
C ILE A 79 -22.46 -16.39 -14.67
N TYR A 80 -22.42 -15.33 -15.46
CA TYR A 80 -21.23 -14.76 -16.05
C TYR A 80 -21.00 -13.37 -15.49
N GLY A 81 -19.78 -12.89 -15.61
CA GLY A 81 -19.35 -11.57 -15.16
C GLY A 81 -18.01 -11.64 -14.43
N ASN A 82 -17.51 -10.49 -14.05
CA ASN A 82 -16.28 -10.39 -13.32
C ASN A 82 -16.57 -10.39 -11.80
N ASP A 83 -16.22 -11.45 -11.10
CA ASP A 83 -16.34 -11.58 -9.65
C ASP A 83 -15.32 -10.73 -8.87
N ARG A 84 -14.31 -10.21 -9.56
CA ARG A 84 -13.37 -9.23 -9.03
C ARG A 84 -13.94 -7.83 -9.23
N TYR A 85 -14.89 -7.45 -8.41
CA TYR A 85 -15.68 -6.22 -8.51
C TYR A 85 -14.88 -4.93 -8.54
N ILE A 86 -13.64 -4.91 -8.01
CA ILE A 86 -12.72 -3.76 -8.13
C ILE A 86 -12.44 -3.44 -9.60
N TYR A 87 -12.19 -4.46 -10.44
CA TYR A 87 -11.92 -4.24 -11.86
C TYR A 87 -13.18 -3.81 -12.62
N GLN A 88 -14.35 -4.33 -12.24
CA GLN A 88 -15.61 -3.86 -12.82
C GLN A 88 -15.84 -2.39 -12.46
N TYR A 89 -15.65 -2.02 -11.18
CA TYR A 89 -15.73 -0.63 -10.73
C TYR A 89 -14.79 0.27 -11.55
N ILE A 90 -13.53 -0.12 -11.69
CA ILE A 90 -12.54 0.65 -12.46
C ILE A 90 -12.98 0.79 -13.92
N SER A 91 -13.42 -0.30 -14.56
CA SER A 91 -13.85 -0.30 -15.96
C SER A 91 -15.09 0.60 -16.20
N GLU A 92 -16.01 0.68 -15.24
CA GLU A 92 -17.22 1.49 -15.37
C GLU A 92 -16.97 2.97 -15.02
N MET A 93 -16.17 3.23 -13.98
CA MET A 93 -15.90 4.60 -13.53
C MET A 93 -14.81 5.31 -14.36
N TYR A 94 -13.99 4.54 -15.06
CA TYR A 94 -12.92 5.02 -15.93
C TYR A 94 -13.01 4.32 -17.30
N PRO A 95 -14.03 4.66 -18.11
CA PRO A 95 -14.36 3.93 -19.35
C PRO A 95 -13.42 4.21 -20.52
N GLU A 96 -12.43 5.06 -20.35
CA GLU A 96 -11.43 5.32 -21.39
C GLU A 96 -10.54 4.09 -21.61
N GLU A 97 -10.18 3.78 -22.86
CA GLU A 97 -9.30 2.66 -23.20
C GLU A 97 -7.94 2.75 -22.49
N GLU A 98 -7.46 3.96 -22.25
CA GLU A 98 -6.24 4.23 -21.52
C GLU A 98 -6.46 5.32 -20.47
N ILE A 99 -6.26 4.98 -19.20
CA ILE A 99 -6.30 5.95 -18.11
C ILE A 99 -5.00 6.75 -18.13
N LYS A 100 -5.10 8.05 -18.38
CA LYS A 100 -3.94 8.95 -18.37
C LYS A 100 -3.61 9.34 -16.94
N PHE A 101 -2.54 8.78 -16.42
CA PHE A 101 -2.01 9.12 -15.10
C PHE A 101 -1.06 10.34 -15.18
N ASP A 102 -1.32 11.35 -14.38
CA ASP A 102 -0.35 12.43 -14.16
C ASP A 102 0.61 12.02 -13.03
N THR A 103 1.72 11.41 -13.41
CA THR A 103 2.72 10.92 -12.47
C THR A 103 3.35 12.02 -11.61
N SER A 104 3.30 13.28 -12.07
CA SER A 104 3.80 14.42 -11.29
C SER A 104 2.97 14.72 -10.04
N LYS A 105 1.73 14.21 -9.98
CA LYS A 105 0.82 14.36 -8.84
C LYS A 105 0.92 13.21 -7.85
N ILE A 106 1.38 12.04 -8.30
CA ILE A 106 1.46 10.86 -7.44
C ILE A 106 2.60 11.03 -6.45
N LYS A 107 2.26 11.07 -5.17
CA LYS A 107 3.24 11.20 -4.09
C LYS A 107 3.86 9.85 -3.79
N ILE A 108 5.12 9.69 -4.14
CA ILE A 108 5.92 8.51 -3.85
C ILE A 108 6.91 8.85 -2.76
N ALA A 109 6.90 8.10 -1.68
CA ALA A 109 7.79 8.28 -0.55
C ALA A 109 8.65 7.05 -0.31
N THR A 110 9.95 7.23 -0.14
CA THR A 110 10.83 6.19 0.41
C THR A 110 10.82 6.31 1.93
N LEU A 111 10.51 5.21 2.61
CA LEU A 111 10.50 5.11 4.07
C LEU A 111 11.63 4.18 4.51
N ASP A 112 12.32 4.59 5.58
CA ASP A 112 13.34 3.80 6.26
C ASP A 112 13.31 4.12 7.76
N ILE A 113 13.56 3.11 8.61
CA ILE A 113 13.62 3.27 10.06
C ILE A 113 14.94 2.73 10.63
N GLU A 114 15.40 3.34 11.71
CA GLU A 114 16.48 2.77 12.53
C GLU A 114 15.92 2.45 13.92
N VAL A 115 16.21 1.26 14.39
CA VAL A 115 15.70 0.71 15.64
C VAL A 115 16.86 0.38 16.57
N ALA A 116 16.68 0.56 17.86
CA ALA A 116 17.65 0.12 18.86
C ALA A 116 17.89 -1.40 18.72
N SER A 117 19.13 -1.82 18.90
CA SER A 117 19.55 -3.22 18.71
C SER A 117 20.42 -3.74 19.87
N GLU A 118 20.08 -3.35 21.10
CA GLU A 118 20.84 -3.73 22.29
C GLU A 118 20.84 -5.25 22.53
N ASN A 119 19.76 -5.92 22.16
CA ASN A 119 19.56 -7.36 22.37
C ASN A 119 19.65 -8.19 21.06
N GLY A 120 20.30 -7.68 20.03
CA GLY A 120 20.41 -8.31 18.73
C GLY A 120 19.52 -7.68 17.66
N PHE A 121 19.24 -8.41 16.58
CA PHE A 121 18.40 -7.87 15.51
C PHE A 121 16.94 -7.75 15.99
N PRO A 122 16.32 -6.56 15.87
CA PRO A 122 14.97 -6.33 16.39
C PRO A 122 13.93 -7.20 15.71
N ASP A 123 13.12 -7.86 16.52
CA ASP A 123 12.03 -8.72 16.05
C ASP A 123 10.78 -7.91 15.72
N VAL A 124 10.25 -8.10 14.52
CA VAL A 124 9.06 -7.39 14.04
C VAL A 124 7.81 -7.80 14.83
N GLU A 125 7.72 -9.07 15.23
CA GLU A 125 6.50 -9.59 15.89
C GLU A 125 6.30 -8.96 17.27
N SER A 126 7.36 -8.84 18.05
CA SER A 126 7.32 -8.19 19.36
C SER A 126 7.42 -6.67 19.28
N ALA A 127 8.13 -6.11 18.28
CA ALA A 127 8.48 -4.70 18.14
C ALA A 127 8.88 -4.10 19.50
N ALA A 128 9.80 -4.81 20.23
CA ALA A 128 10.12 -4.48 21.61
C ALA A 128 11.06 -3.28 21.75
N GLU A 129 11.96 -3.13 20.80
CA GLU A 129 13.02 -2.11 20.84
C GLU A 129 12.53 -0.75 20.33
N GLU A 130 13.16 0.32 20.81
CA GLU A 130 12.78 1.70 20.52
C GLU A 130 13.13 2.08 19.08
N VAL A 131 12.21 2.78 18.39
CA VAL A 131 12.49 3.43 17.12
C VAL A 131 13.34 4.68 17.37
N LEU A 132 14.53 4.70 16.81
CA LEU A 132 15.49 5.78 16.95
C LEU A 132 15.39 6.83 15.86
N LEU A 133 15.13 6.40 14.62
CA LEU A 133 14.95 7.29 13.47
C LEU A 133 13.79 6.80 12.60
N ILE A 134 13.04 7.76 12.06
CA ILE A 134 12.15 7.55 10.92
C ILE A 134 12.56 8.54 9.86
N THR A 135 12.82 8.06 8.66
CA THR A 135 13.21 8.90 7.52
C THR A 135 12.27 8.70 6.38
N ILE A 136 11.78 9.81 5.82
CA ILE A 136 10.98 9.83 4.59
C ILE A 136 11.67 10.72 3.58
N GLN A 137 11.85 10.18 2.36
CA GLN A 137 12.26 10.97 1.21
C GLN A 137 11.12 11.06 0.20
N ASP A 138 10.73 12.27 -0.15
CA ASP A 138 9.83 12.52 -1.27
C ASP A 138 10.57 12.29 -2.61
N TYR A 139 9.99 11.44 -3.46
CA TYR A 139 10.63 11.04 -4.71
C TYR A 139 10.75 12.20 -5.71
N ALA A 140 9.74 13.07 -5.80
CA ALA A 140 9.72 14.15 -6.78
C ALA A 140 10.65 15.29 -6.39
N THR A 141 10.60 15.74 -5.14
CA THR A 141 11.35 16.89 -4.64
C THR A 141 12.73 16.54 -4.10
N LYS A 142 13.00 15.28 -3.83
CA LYS A 142 14.20 14.78 -3.14
C LYS A 142 14.41 15.36 -1.75
N GLN A 143 13.36 15.97 -1.17
CA GLN A 143 13.39 16.43 0.21
C GLN A 143 13.34 15.25 1.16
N ILE A 144 14.17 15.28 2.16
CA ILE A 144 14.26 14.27 3.20
C ILE A 144 13.76 14.88 4.52
N ARG A 145 12.87 14.16 5.18
CA ARG A 145 12.44 14.50 6.54
C ARG A 145 12.79 13.36 7.46
N THR A 146 13.45 13.68 8.55
CA THR A 146 13.86 12.72 9.56
C THR A 146 13.37 13.13 10.94
N TRP A 147 12.72 12.22 11.62
CA TRP A 147 12.39 12.29 13.05
C TRP A 147 13.42 11.45 13.78
N GLY A 148 14.11 12.02 14.76
CA GLY A 148 15.18 11.32 15.43
C GLY A 148 15.22 11.50 16.95
N ARG A 149 15.76 10.50 17.62
CA ARG A 149 16.09 10.53 19.05
C ARG A 149 17.44 11.24 19.22
N GLY A 150 17.42 12.32 19.98
CA GLY A 150 18.62 13.10 20.28
C GLY A 150 19.04 14.12 19.21
N PRO A 151 19.97 14.99 19.53
CA PRO A 151 20.37 16.08 18.66
C PRO A 151 21.25 15.59 17.50
N PHE A 152 21.03 16.17 16.34
CA PHE A 152 21.86 15.98 15.16
C PHE A 152 22.09 17.31 14.44
N ASN A 153 23.32 17.63 14.13
CA ASN A 153 23.68 18.84 13.39
C ASN A 153 23.65 18.58 11.89
N ASN A 154 22.48 18.76 11.30
CA ASN A 154 22.31 18.58 9.87
C ASN A 154 22.96 19.73 9.08
N LYS A 155 23.80 19.38 8.09
CA LYS A 155 24.42 20.33 7.17
C LYS A 155 23.85 20.29 5.75
N GLN A 156 22.95 19.34 5.46
CA GLN A 156 22.37 19.15 4.12
C GLN A 156 21.11 20.01 3.96
N LYS A 157 21.04 20.78 2.87
CA LYS A 157 19.93 21.71 2.62
C LYS A 157 18.59 21.03 2.32
N ASN A 158 18.64 19.82 1.76
CA ASN A 158 17.45 19.04 1.43
C ASN A 158 17.00 18.09 2.55
N VAL A 159 17.63 18.13 3.71
CA VAL A 159 17.27 17.32 4.88
C VAL A 159 16.70 18.22 5.96
N SER A 160 15.51 17.88 6.44
CA SER A 160 14.89 18.46 7.62
C SER A 160 14.93 17.43 8.75
N TYR A 161 15.72 17.72 9.77
CA TYR A 161 15.84 16.87 10.97
C TYR A 161 15.11 17.48 12.14
N LYS A 162 14.24 16.70 12.80
CA LYS A 162 13.55 17.09 14.02
C LYS A 162 13.92 16.15 15.16
N SER A 163 14.44 16.72 16.24
CA SER A 163 14.92 15.99 17.40
C SER A 163 13.84 15.85 18.47
N PHE A 164 13.79 14.67 19.12
CA PHE A 164 12.85 14.38 20.20
C PHE A 164 13.58 13.75 21.41
N ARG A 165 13.04 14.01 22.60
CA ARG A 165 13.59 13.45 23.85
C ARG A 165 13.08 12.05 24.12
N THR A 166 11.86 11.74 23.70
CA THR A 166 11.21 10.44 23.90
C THR A 166 10.73 9.87 22.58
N GLU A 167 10.66 8.55 22.49
CA GLU A 167 10.06 7.87 21.34
C GLU A 167 8.58 8.23 21.18
N HIS A 168 7.87 8.34 22.29
CA HIS A 168 6.46 8.76 22.28
C HIS A 168 6.26 10.09 21.53
N GLU A 169 7.09 11.09 21.81
CA GLU A 169 7.04 12.39 21.13
C GLU A 169 7.38 12.24 19.63
N LEU A 170 8.38 11.43 19.30
CA LEU A 170 8.82 11.15 17.94
C LEU A 170 7.68 10.52 17.13
N LEU A 171 7.12 9.42 17.61
CA LEU A 171 6.04 8.69 16.94
C LEU A 171 4.76 9.53 16.83
N ASN A 172 4.43 10.30 17.87
CA ASN A 172 3.25 11.17 17.85
C ASN A 172 3.40 12.31 16.83
N ASP A 173 4.57 12.93 16.73
CA ASP A 173 4.82 13.98 15.72
C ASP A 173 4.84 13.39 14.29
N PHE A 174 5.44 12.21 14.13
CA PHE A 174 5.42 11.49 12.87
C PHE A 174 4.00 11.19 12.39
N ILE A 175 3.16 10.59 13.24
CA ILE A 175 1.80 10.22 12.84
C ILE A 175 0.92 11.46 12.59
N ASN A 176 1.10 12.53 13.35
CA ASN A 176 0.40 13.80 13.13
C ASN A 176 0.80 14.44 11.80
N TRP A 177 2.05 14.34 11.39
CA TRP A 177 2.51 14.79 10.10
C TRP A 177 1.96 13.89 8.97
N TRP A 178 2.05 12.56 9.15
CA TRP A 178 1.61 11.58 8.17
C TRP A 178 0.13 11.71 7.83
N MET A 179 -0.74 11.92 8.82
CA MET A 179 -2.19 11.99 8.64
C MET A 179 -2.69 13.25 7.94
N ILE A 180 -1.84 14.24 7.70
CA ILE A 180 -2.18 15.40 6.87
C ILE A 180 -2.31 14.90 5.43
N GLU A 181 -3.46 15.15 4.79
CA GLU A 181 -3.80 14.64 3.47
C GLU A 181 -2.69 14.91 2.44
N ASP A 182 -2.11 16.12 2.50
CA ASP A 182 -1.00 16.51 1.63
C ASP A 182 0.32 15.79 1.92
N ASN A 183 0.48 15.15 3.05
CA ASN A 183 1.69 14.41 3.42
C ASN A 183 1.55 12.90 3.25
N THR A 184 0.31 12.37 3.35
CA THR A 184 0.08 10.92 3.16
C THR A 184 0.42 10.51 1.73
N PRO A 185 1.46 9.68 1.50
CA PRO A 185 1.83 9.27 0.16
C PRO A 185 0.77 8.34 -0.47
N GLU A 186 0.69 8.31 -1.80
CA GLU A 186 -0.04 7.29 -2.54
C GLU A 186 0.76 5.99 -2.63
N VAL A 187 2.09 6.12 -2.71
CA VAL A 187 3.01 4.99 -2.79
C VAL A 187 4.12 5.14 -1.77
N VAL A 188 4.32 4.09 -0.98
CA VAL A 188 5.48 3.93 -0.10
C VAL A 188 6.39 2.85 -0.65
N THR A 189 7.66 3.15 -0.72
CA THR A 189 8.72 2.20 -1.09
C THR A 189 9.83 2.20 -0.05
N GLY A 190 10.66 1.18 -0.09
CA GLY A 190 11.83 1.00 0.76
C GLY A 190 12.51 -0.32 0.42
N TRP A 191 13.62 -0.63 1.06
CA TRP A 191 14.32 -1.90 0.86
C TRP A 191 13.91 -2.91 1.92
N ASN A 192 13.14 -3.93 1.57
CA ASN A 192 12.52 -4.89 2.49
C ASN A 192 11.48 -4.25 3.45
N SER A 193 10.95 -3.11 3.05
CA SER A 193 10.05 -2.31 3.90
C SER A 193 8.71 -2.98 4.17
N GLU A 194 8.24 -3.84 3.26
CA GLU A 194 7.00 -4.63 3.44
C GLU A 194 7.11 -5.64 4.60
N LEU A 195 8.30 -6.18 4.84
CA LEU A 195 8.53 -7.21 5.85
C LEU A 195 9.25 -6.69 7.11
N TYR A 196 9.76 -5.46 7.09
CA TYR A 196 10.47 -4.91 8.24
C TYR A 196 9.98 -3.52 8.65
N ASP A 197 10.25 -2.48 7.87
CA ASP A 197 10.02 -1.08 8.31
C ASP A 197 8.55 -0.81 8.62
N ILE A 198 7.67 -1.16 7.70
CA ILE A 198 6.22 -0.89 7.85
C ILE A 198 5.62 -1.74 8.97
N PRO A 199 5.81 -3.07 9.03
CA PRO A 199 5.30 -3.86 10.13
C PRO A 199 5.84 -3.44 11.49
N TYR A 200 7.14 -3.15 11.59
CA TYR A 200 7.74 -2.68 12.82
C TYR A 200 7.13 -1.36 13.28
N LEU A 201 7.04 -0.39 12.37
CA LEU A 201 6.48 0.92 12.66
C LEU A 201 5.01 0.85 13.07
N VAL A 202 4.19 0.07 12.36
CA VAL A 202 2.78 -0.15 12.71
C VAL A 202 2.65 -0.71 14.12
N ARG A 203 3.36 -1.80 14.43
CA ARG A 203 3.30 -2.41 15.76
C ARG A 203 3.85 -1.52 16.86
N ARG A 204 4.91 -0.77 16.56
CA ARG A 204 5.50 0.14 17.53
C ARG A 204 4.59 1.32 17.84
N ILE A 205 3.94 1.90 16.82
CA ILE A 205 2.93 2.96 17.02
C ILE A 205 1.75 2.42 17.83
N ASP A 206 1.26 1.22 17.50
CA ASP A 206 0.18 0.61 18.27
C ASP A 206 0.56 0.42 19.74
N ARG A 207 1.74 -0.12 19.99
CA ARG A 207 2.26 -0.38 21.35
C ARG A 207 2.43 0.90 22.18
N ILE A 208 2.93 1.98 21.58
CA ILE A 208 3.30 3.21 22.30
C ILE A 208 2.18 4.23 22.32
N LEU A 209 1.43 4.37 21.23
CA LEU A 209 0.40 5.39 21.07
C LEU A 209 -1.03 4.81 21.03
N GLY A 210 -1.17 3.49 20.88
CA GLY A 210 -2.43 2.77 20.81
C GLY A 210 -3.03 2.68 19.40
N GLU A 211 -3.91 1.70 19.24
CA GLU A 211 -4.56 1.32 17.99
C GLU A 211 -5.22 2.49 17.24
N LYS A 212 -5.84 3.41 17.98
CA LYS A 212 -6.52 4.58 17.39
C LYS A 212 -5.57 5.47 16.59
N LEU A 213 -4.35 5.68 17.08
CA LEU A 213 -3.35 6.48 16.38
C LEU A 213 -2.65 5.66 15.28
N MET A 214 -2.37 4.38 15.54
CA MET A 214 -1.83 3.48 14.54
C MET A 214 -2.71 3.40 13.29
N LYS A 215 -4.03 3.28 13.44
CA LYS A 215 -4.97 3.29 12.31
C LYS A 215 -4.92 4.56 11.46
N ARG A 216 -4.38 5.66 11.96
CA ARG A 216 -4.20 6.90 11.19
C ARG A 216 -3.05 6.83 10.17
N MET A 217 -2.29 5.77 10.12
CA MET A 217 -1.41 5.49 8.99
C MET A 217 -2.19 5.31 7.68
N SER A 218 -3.44 4.85 7.78
CA SER A 218 -4.38 4.79 6.65
C SER A 218 -5.28 6.02 6.64
N PRO A 219 -5.49 6.68 5.48
CA PRO A 219 -6.46 7.76 5.35
C PRO A 219 -7.91 7.32 5.65
N TRP A 220 -8.18 6.02 5.64
CA TRP A 220 -9.48 5.44 5.95
C TRP A 220 -9.54 4.71 7.30
N GLY A 221 -8.44 4.72 8.05
CA GLY A 221 -8.34 4.00 9.31
C GLY A 221 -8.29 2.48 9.14
N LEU A 222 -7.86 2.00 7.98
CA LEU A 222 -7.79 0.59 7.64
C LEU A 222 -6.33 0.14 7.61
N VAL A 223 -5.90 -0.49 8.68
CA VAL A 223 -4.60 -1.15 8.78
C VAL A 223 -4.87 -2.60 9.15
N THR A 224 -4.55 -3.51 8.24
CA THR A 224 -4.86 -4.94 8.38
C THR A 224 -3.61 -5.77 8.34
N GLU A 225 -3.41 -6.59 9.34
CA GLU A 225 -2.31 -7.55 9.41
C GLU A 225 -2.52 -8.68 8.40
N ARG A 226 -1.44 -9.09 7.75
CA ARG A 226 -1.37 -10.25 6.88
C ARG A 226 -0.24 -11.17 7.31
N GLU A 227 -0.52 -12.46 7.35
CA GLU A 227 0.50 -13.48 7.51
C GLU A 227 0.91 -14.01 6.13
N THR A 228 2.20 -14.04 5.87
CA THR A 228 2.78 -14.55 4.63
C THR A 228 3.84 -15.59 4.97
N PHE A 229 3.84 -16.71 4.26
CA PHE A 229 4.87 -17.74 4.43
C PHE A 229 5.88 -17.66 3.28
N ILE A 230 7.15 -17.37 3.62
CA ILE A 230 8.25 -17.30 2.67
C ILE A 230 9.31 -18.33 3.08
N ALA A 231 9.64 -19.26 2.19
CA ALA A 231 10.57 -20.36 2.45
C ALA A 231 10.26 -21.12 3.76
N GLY A 232 8.97 -21.36 4.05
CA GLY A 232 8.51 -22.08 5.24
C GLY A 232 8.54 -21.27 6.54
N ARG A 233 8.91 -20.00 6.50
CA ARG A 233 8.90 -19.10 7.67
C ARG A 233 7.72 -18.15 7.60
N LYS A 234 7.05 -17.95 8.73
CA LYS A 234 5.99 -16.96 8.89
C LYS A 234 6.61 -15.56 8.89
N HIS A 235 6.02 -14.69 8.10
CA HIS A 235 6.30 -13.26 8.08
C HIS A 235 5.00 -12.48 8.28
N ILE A 236 5.11 -11.35 8.93
CA ILE A 236 4.00 -10.43 9.15
C ILE A 236 4.20 -9.23 8.22
N SER A 237 3.16 -8.88 7.51
CA SER A 237 3.06 -7.64 6.74
C SER A 237 1.75 -6.93 7.07
N TYR A 238 1.62 -5.67 6.67
CA TYR A 238 0.41 -4.90 6.90
C TYR A 238 -0.08 -4.25 5.61
N ASP A 239 -1.38 -4.36 5.37
CA ASP A 239 -2.09 -3.54 4.41
C ASP A 239 -2.46 -2.22 5.07
N VAL A 240 -1.92 -1.13 4.56
CA VAL A 240 -2.32 0.23 4.93
C VAL A 240 -3.27 0.74 3.87
N GLY A 241 -4.58 0.65 4.14
CA GLY A 241 -5.61 1.01 3.17
C GLY A 241 -5.43 2.43 2.63
N GLY A 242 -5.44 2.57 1.31
CA GLY A 242 -5.20 3.84 0.62
C GLY A 242 -3.74 4.21 0.38
N VAL A 243 -2.78 3.42 0.86
CA VAL A 243 -1.35 3.60 0.63
C VAL A 243 -0.80 2.34 -0.03
N THR A 244 -0.37 2.46 -1.27
CA THR A 244 0.21 1.33 -2.01
C THR A 244 1.64 1.10 -1.56
N GLN A 245 1.96 -0.13 -1.17
CA GLN A 245 3.32 -0.52 -0.80
C GLN A 245 4.01 -1.18 -1.99
N LEU A 246 5.12 -0.62 -2.44
CA LEU A 246 5.96 -1.17 -3.50
C LEU A 246 7.38 -1.38 -2.95
N ASP A 247 7.60 -2.54 -2.34
CA ASP A 247 8.92 -2.91 -1.81
C ASP A 247 9.95 -3.01 -2.94
N TYR A 248 11.01 -2.19 -2.85
CA TYR A 248 12.03 -2.13 -3.88
C TYR A 248 12.84 -3.42 -3.98
N LEU A 249 13.03 -4.15 -2.88
CA LEU A 249 13.67 -5.47 -2.91
C LEU A 249 12.87 -6.46 -3.76
N ASN A 250 11.54 -6.45 -3.64
CA ASN A 250 10.66 -7.32 -4.43
C ASN A 250 10.69 -6.93 -5.91
N LEU A 251 10.67 -5.62 -6.20
CA LEU A 251 10.84 -5.12 -7.57
C LEU A 251 12.20 -5.51 -8.16
N TYR A 252 13.27 -5.31 -7.39
CA TYR A 252 14.62 -5.68 -7.81
C TYR A 252 14.71 -7.16 -8.16
N LYS A 253 14.26 -8.06 -7.28
CA LYS A 253 14.24 -9.51 -7.53
C LYS A 253 13.42 -9.90 -8.76
N LYS A 254 12.30 -9.22 -9.00
CA LYS A 254 11.40 -9.51 -10.11
C LYS A 254 11.98 -9.09 -11.47
N PHE A 255 12.71 -7.99 -11.52
CA PHE A 255 13.22 -7.41 -12.76
C PHE A 255 14.72 -7.63 -13.00
N THR A 256 15.43 -8.26 -12.06
CA THR A 256 16.84 -8.62 -12.21
C THR A 256 16.97 -10.08 -12.61
N TYR A 257 17.52 -10.34 -13.80
CA TYR A 257 17.61 -11.69 -14.36
C TYR A 257 18.74 -12.54 -13.77
N LYS A 258 19.68 -11.94 -13.04
CA LYS A 258 20.79 -12.66 -12.40
C LYS A 258 20.53 -12.77 -10.90
N ALA A 259 20.57 -14.00 -10.39
CA ALA A 259 20.56 -14.22 -8.95
C ALA A 259 21.80 -13.57 -8.31
N GLN A 260 21.61 -12.92 -7.18
CA GLN A 260 22.67 -12.28 -6.41
C GLN A 260 23.09 -13.19 -5.25
N GLU A 261 24.36 -13.12 -4.83
CA GLU A 261 24.87 -13.88 -3.68
C GLU A 261 24.22 -13.41 -2.36
N SER A 262 23.87 -12.13 -2.29
CA SER A 262 23.17 -11.54 -1.16
C SER A 262 22.19 -10.46 -1.65
N TYR A 263 21.03 -10.35 -0.98
CA TYR A 263 20.05 -9.30 -1.23
C TYR A 263 20.05 -8.23 -0.12
N ARG A 264 21.12 -8.14 0.67
CA ARG A 264 21.31 -7.03 1.60
C ARG A 264 21.54 -5.73 0.82
N LEU A 265 20.99 -4.63 1.31
CA LEU A 265 21.06 -3.34 0.62
C LEU A 265 22.50 -2.91 0.33
N ASP A 266 23.42 -3.07 1.28
CA ASP A 266 24.84 -2.73 1.13
C ASP A 266 25.54 -3.55 0.03
N TYR A 267 25.20 -4.84 -0.07
CA TYR A 267 25.72 -5.71 -1.12
C TYR A 267 25.21 -5.27 -2.50
N ILE A 268 23.89 -5.10 -2.61
CA ILE A 268 23.27 -4.69 -3.89
C ILE A 268 23.73 -3.28 -4.29
N ALA A 269 23.83 -2.34 -3.36
CA ALA A 269 24.37 -1.01 -3.63
C ALA A 269 25.85 -1.08 -4.12
N SER A 270 26.64 -2.01 -3.59
CA SER A 270 28.01 -2.22 -4.07
C SER A 270 28.04 -2.80 -5.49
N VAL A 271 27.17 -3.75 -5.79
CA VAL A 271 27.10 -4.41 -7.13
C VAL A 271 26.59 -3.45 -8.18
N GLU A 272 25.49 -2.74 -7.90
CA GLU A 272 24.78 -1.92 -8.89
C GLU A 272 25.33 -0.50 -9.01
N LEU A 273 25.79 0.09 -7.91
CA LEU A 273 26.18 1.50 -7.85
C LEU A 273 27.67 1.71 -7.52
N GLY A 274 28.40 0.66 -7.19
CA GLY A 274 29.78 0.76 -6.70
C GLY A 274 29.91 1.48 -5.35
N GLN A 275 28.80 1.61 -4.62
CA GLN A 275 28.75 2.32 -3.33
C GLN A 275 28.56 1.30 -2.19
N LYS A 276 29.17 1.60 -1.05
CA LYS A 276 28.98 0.84 0.19
C LYS A 276 28.32 1.72 1.24
N LYS A 277 27.66 1.08 2.22
CA LYS A 277 27.18 1.77 3.42
C LYS A 277 28.37 2.49 4.07
N LEU A 278 28.15 3.74 4.47
CA LEU A 278 29.20 4.49 5.20
C LEU A 278 29.46 3.77 6.51
N ASP A 279 30.75 3.45 6.77
CA ASP A 279 31.14 2.94 8.07
C ASP A 279 30.90 4.05 9.11
N HIS A 280 30.07 3.76 10.08
CA HIS A 280 29.98 4.61 11.26
C HIS A 280 31.31 4.44 12.04
N LEU A 281 32.22 5.37 11.81
CA LEU A 281 33.36 5.51 12.67
C LEU A 281 32.85 5.69 14.10
N ARG A 282 33.13 4.70 14.95
CA ARG A 282 32.90 4.79 16.38
C ARG A 282 33.67 6.01 16.87
N SER A 283 32.96 7.12 17.12
CA SER A 283 33.53 8.25 17.87
C SER A 283 33.23 8.06 19.34
#